data_073edd405dbd6e0fee287a2dd6598282
#
_entry.id   073edd405dbd6e0fee287a2dd6598282
#
_cell.length_a   1.000
_cell.length_b   1.000
_cell.length_c   1.000
_cell.angle_alpha   90.00
_cell.angle_beta   90.00
_cell.angle_gamma   90.00
#
_symmetry.space_group_name_H-M   'P 1'
#
loop_
_entity.id
_entity.type
_entity.pdbx_description
1 polymer ?
#
loop_
_entity_poly.entity_id
_entity_poly.type
_entity_poly.pdbx_seq_one_letter_code
_entity_poly.pdbx_strand_id
1 'polypeptide(L)'
;MKISKEQIQLLKKAPNSLYEPLKCEFLFHSNKLEGSNFSKEALTQLIEAKRITGTYSVEDVLETLNSAEVFDFIVDTLGAPITKDYLCKLNSRLFYCTKYEKAGFAGHYKEIPNRIRNSSVQLAHPNEVEPAIEALISEWNASKKEFSDVVNFHIRFEGIHPFQDGNGRIGRFIVLKQCIENDIDLVFVDSERGHSYRKALEVAQIEGQNEPLYLEFLACQEKLDAEFEASA
;
A
#
# COMPACT_ATOMS: atom_id res chain seq x y z
N MET A 1 -0.86 -14.81 8.38
CA MET A 1 -1.99 -15.36 7.57
C MET A 1 -1.62 -15.36 6.11
N LYS A 2 -1.58 -16.53 5.47
CA LYS A 2 -1.35 -16.67 4.02
C LYS A 2 -2.68 -16.82 3.29
N ILE A 3 -2.78 -16.17 2.14
CA ILE A 3 -3.92 -16.31 1.25
C ILE A 3 -3.39 -16.41 -0.19
N SER A 4 -3.66 -17.51 -0.89
CA SER A 4 -3.25 -17.64 -2.29
C SER A 4 -4.10 -16.75 -3.21
N LYS A 5 -3.59 -16.53 -4.43
CA LYS A 5 -4.30 -15.82 -5.48
C LYS A 5 -5.71 -16.40 -5.73
N GLU A 6 -5.80 -17.72 -5.84
CA GLU A 6 -7.06 -18.42 -6.10
C GLU A 6 -8.03 -18.27 -4.93
N GLN A 7 -7.52 -18.35 -3.69
CA GLN A 7 -8.33 -18.18 -2.48
C GLN A 7 -8.92 -16.77 -2.38
N ILE A 8 -8.11 -15.71 -2.54
CA ILE A 8 -8.63 -14.34 -2.40
C ILE A 8 -9.61 -14.00 -3.53
N GLN A 9 -9.37 -14.50 -4.75
CA GLN A 9 -10.29 -14.33 -5.87
C GLN A 9 -11.61 -15.09 -5.68
N LEU A 10 -11.57 -16.24 -5.00
CA LEU A 10 -12.77 -16.98 -4.59
C LEU A 10 -13.52 -16.23 -3.49
N LEU A 11 -12.82 -15.76 -2.45
CA LEU A 11 -13.40 -14.96 -1.36
C LEU A 11 -14.09 -13.70 -1.90
N LYS A 12 -13.50 -13.02 -2.88
CA LYS A 12 -14.11 -11.84 -3.53
C LYS A 12 -15.48 -12.14 -4.15
N LYS A 13 -15.71 -13.35 -4.65
CA LYS A 13 -16.96 -13.75 -5.30
C LYS A 13 -18.00 -14.31 -4.31
N ALA A 14 -17.55 -14.75 -3.14
CA ALA A 14 -18.42 -15.40 -2.15
C ALA A 14 -19.11 -14.35 -1.27
N PRO A 15 -20.43 -14.36 -1.14
CA PRO A 15 -21.12 -13.44 -0.22
C PRO A 15 -20.76 -13.75 1.23
N ASN A 16 -20.67 -12.72 2.06
CA ASN A 16 -20.33 -12.83 3.49
C ASN A 16 -19.01 -13.54 3.77
N SER A 17 -18.05 -13.41 2.86
CA SER A 17 -16.71 -13.98 3.00
C SER A 17 -15.78 -13.05 3.81
N LEU A 18 -14.57 -13.52 4.07
CA LEU A 18 -13.51 -12.72 4.70
C LEU A 18 -12.95 -11.61 3.78
N TYR A 19 -13.40 -11.50 2.53
CA TYR A 19 -12.88 -10.52 1.57
C TYR A 19 -13.07 -9.08 2.03
N GLU A 20 -14.33 -8.70 2.35
CA GLU A 20 -14.62 -7.33 2.78
C GLU A 20 -13.96 -6.99 4.14
N PRO A 21 -13.99 -7.86 5.16
CA PRO A 21 -13.23 -7.66 6.38
C PRO A 21 -11.73 -7.43 6.15
N LEU A 22 -11.09 -8.26 5.33
CA LEU A 22 -9.66 -8.10 4.97
C LEU A 22 -9.39 -6.78 4.26
N LYS A 23 -10.23 -6.43 3.29
CA LYS A 23 -10.13 -5.17 2.57
C LYS A 23 -10.28 -3.97 3.52
N CYS A 24 -11.30 -3.97 4.37
CA CYS A 24 -11.53 -2.89 5.34
C CYS A 24 -10.36 -2.76 6.33
N GLU A 25 -9.80 -3.87 6.81
CA GLU A 25 -8.63 -3.88 7.70
C GLU A 25 -7.42 -3.23 7.04
N PHE A 26 -7.05 -3.70 5.85
CA PHE A 26 -5.94 -3.12 5.09
C PHE A 26 -6.14 -1.63 4.84
N LEU A 27 -7.33 -1.24 4.38
CA LEU A 27 -7.63 0.15 4.01
C LEU A 27 -7.62 1.08 5.24
N PHE A 28 -8.18 0.61 6.36
CA PHE A 28 -8.18 1.39 7.59
C PHE A 28 -6.75 1.77 7.99
N HIS A 29 -5.88 0.79 8.14
CA HIS A 29 -4.50 1.05 8.54
C HIS A 29 -3.73 1.85 7.49
N SER A 30 -3.82 1.47 6.22
CA SER A 30 -3.09 2.13 5.15
C SER A 30 -3.49 3.60 4.98
N ASN A 31 -4.79 3.92 5.03
CA ASN A 31 -5.26 5.30 4.92
C ASN A 31 -4.98 6.12 6.19
N LYS A 32 -5.05 5.48 7.38
CA LYS A 32 -4.74 6.12 8.65
C LYS A 32 -3.29 6.60 8.72
N LEU A 33 -2.35 5.81 8.19
CA LEU A 33 -0.93 6.19 8.07
C LEU A 33 -0.73 7.46 7.22
N GLU A 34 -1.63 7.75 6.28
CA GLU A 34 -1.62 8.96 5.44
C GLU A 34 -2.52 10.09 5.99
N GLY A 35 -3.05 9.91 7.20
CA GLY A 35 -3.79 10.96 7.90
C GLY A 35 -5.30 10.95 7.68
N SER A 36 -5.88 9.87 7.16
CA SER A 36 -7.33 9.71 7.12
C SER A 36 -7.94 9.79 8.51
N ASN A 37 -9.09 10.45 8.63
CA ASN A 37 -9.82 10.63 9.88
C ASN A 37 -10.90 9.56 10.11
N PHE A 38 -11.11 8.63 9.18
CA PHE A 38 -12.10 7.58 9.35
C PHE A 38 -11.77 6.70 10.58
N SER A 39 -12.82 6.40 11.37
CA SER A 39 -12.76 5.26 12.29
C SER A 39 -12.93 3.96 11.49
N LYS A 40 -12.56 2.82 12.07
CA LYS A 40 -12.70 1.50 11.42
C LYS A 40 -14.15 1.22 11.07
N GLU A 41 -15.07 1.51 12.00
CA GLU A 41 -16.52 1.33 11.81
C GLU A 41 -17.08 2.22 10.70
N ALA A 42 -16.69 3.50 10.67
CA ALA A 42 -17.15 4.42 9.64
C ALA A 42 -16.61 4.07 8.25
N LEU A 43 -15.34 3.61 8.17
CA LEU A 43 -14.76 3.10 6.93
C LEU A 43 -15.50 1.85 6.45
N THR A 44 -15.76 0.89 7.34
CA THR A 44 -16.52 -0.33 7.02
C THR A 44 -17.91 0.01 6.51
N GLN A 45 -18.63 0.93 7.18
CA GLN A 45 -19.93 1.40 6.72
C GLN A 45 -19.88 2.05 5.34
N LEU A 46 -18.84 2.83 5.06
CA LEU A 46 -18.65 3.45 3.75
C LEU A 46 -18.40 2.40 2.66
N ILE A 47 -17.54 1.41 2.93
CA ILE A 47 -17.15 0.41 1.94
C ILE A 47 -18.26 -0.63 1.71
N GLU A 48 -18.84 -1.20 2.77
CA GLU A 48 -19.82 -2.28 2.66
C GLU A 48 -21.25 -1.76 2.44
N ALA A 49 -21.69 -0.81 3.25
CA ALA A 49 -23.06 -0.31 3.24
C ALA A 49 -23.28 0.91 2.34
N LYS A 50 -22.20 1.48 1.75
CA LYS A 50 -22.23 2.72 0.95
C LYS A 50 -22.84 3.90 1.73
N ARG A 51 -22.61 3.95 3.03
CA ARG A 51 -23.13 4.99 3.94
C ARG A 51 -22.00 5.75 4.61
N ILE A 52 -22.13 7.06 4.66
CA ILE A 52 -21.22 7.93 5.40
C ILE A 52 -21.82 8.20 6.76
N THR A 53 -21.12 7.82 7.83
CA THR A 53 -21.50 8.09 9.22
C THR A 53 -20.43 8.98 9.84
N GLY A 54 -20.75 10.24 10.12
CA GLY A 54 -19.82 11.22 10.64
C GLY A 54 -19.58 12.38 9.67
N THR A 55 -18.60 13.23 10.00
CA THR A 55 -18.23 14.39 9.18
C THR A 55 -16.81 14.22 8.64
N TYR A 56 -16.68 14.11 7.34
CA TYR A 56 -15.41 13.91 6.63
C TYR A 56 -15.28 14.92 5.50
N SER A 57 -14.06 15.23 5.10
CA SER A 57 -13.84 16.00 3.88
C SER A 57 -14.21 15.18 2.64
N VAL A 58 -14.63 15.84 1.58
CA VAL A 58 -14.92 15.16 0.31
C VAL A 58 -13.67 14.42 -0.20
N GLU A 59 -12.49 15.01 -0.04
CA GLU A 59 -11.23 14.37 -0.43
C GLU A 59 -10.98 13.07 0.35
N ASP A 60 -11.17 13.06 1.68
CA ASP A 60 -10.97 11.85 2.50
C ASP A 60 -11.96 10.74 2.10
N VAL A 61 -13.21 11.09 1.79
CA VAL A 61 -14.21 10.14 1.27
C VAL A 61 -13.79 9.59 -0.10
N LEU A 62 -13.41 10.45 -1.03
CA LEU A 62 -12.98 10.03 -2.38
C LEU A 62 -11.74 9.16 -2.31
N GLU A 63 -10.71 9.57 -1.57
CA GLU A 63 -9.48 8.79 -1.45
C GLU A 63 -9.72 7.44 -0.76
N THR A 64 -10.66 7.35 0.18
CA THR A 64 -11.04 6.09 0.82
C THR A 64 -11.76 5.14 -0.15
N LEU A 65 -12.73 5.64 -0.92
CA LEU A 65 -13.42 4.85 -1.94
C LEU A 65 -12.46 4.41 -3.05
N ASN A 66 -11.59 5.30 -3.50
CA ASN A 66 -10.57 5.01 -4.50
C ASN A 66 -9.57 3.95 -4.01
N SER A 67 -9.20 4.00 -2.71
CA SER A 67 -8.34 2.97 -2.11
C SER A 67 -9.01 1.58 -2.16
N ALA A 68 -10.34 1.51 -1.96
CA ALA A 68 -11.08 0.26 -2.12
C ALA A 68 -11.07 -0.24 -3.57
N GLU A 69 -11.24 0.64 -4.55
CA GLU A 69 -11.11 0.31 -5.96
C GLU A 69 -9.70 -0.16 -6.33
N VAL A 70 -8.65 0.43 -5.72
CA VAL A 70 -7.27 -0.04 -5.91
C VAL A 70 -7.07 -1.44 -5.32
N PHE A 71 -7.63 -1.73 -4.14
CA PHE A 71 -7.57 -3.07 -3.56
C PHE A 71 -8.24 -4.11 -4.48
N ASP A 72 -9.44 -3.80 -4.94
CA ASP A 72 -10.19 -4.67 -5.85
C ASP A 72 -9.46 -4.87 -7.19
N PHE A 73 -8.84 -3.82 -7.73
CA PHE A 73 -8.03 -3.89 -8.93
C PHE A 73 -6.77 -4.76 -8.74
N ILE A 74 -6.09 -4.67 -7.60
CA ILE A 74 -4.95 -5.54 -7.28
C ILE A 74 -5.38 -7.01 -7.32
N VAL A 75 -6.49 -7.35 -6.65
CA VAL A 75 -6.98 -8.74 -6.60
C VAL A 75 -7.39 -9.25 -7.98
N ASP A 76 -8.02 -8.40 -8.80
CA ASP A 76 -8.43 -8.76 -10.17
C ASP A 76 -7.22 -8.95 -11.11
N THR A 77 -6.12 -8.27 -10.83
CA THR A 77 -4.92 -8.27 -11.68
C THR A 77 -3.75 -9.07 -11.09
N LEU A 78 -4.00 -9.93 -10.09
CA LEU A 78 -2.98 -10.83 -9.58
C LEU A 78 -2.41 -11.73 -10.70
N GLY A 79 -1.07 -11.78 -10.79
CA GLY A 79 -0.33 -12.42 -11.85
C GLY A 79 0.09 -11.46 -12.99
N ALA A 80 -0.47 -10.25 -13.05
CA ALA A 80 0.05 -9.23 -13.95
C ALA A 80 1.41 -8.70 -13.42
N PRO A 81 2.40 -8.47 -14.31
CA PRO A 81 3.71 -7.98 -13.87
C PRO A 81 3.60 -6.55 -13.31
N ILE A 82 4.45 -6.25 -12.33
CA ILE A 82 4.68 -4.89 -11.89
C ILE A 82 5.48 -4.18 -12.98
N THR A 83 4.89 -3.14 -13.54
CA THR A 83 5.49 -2.30 -14.60
C THR A 83 5.25 -0.83 -14.28
N LYS A 84 5.94 0.09 -14.97
CA LYS A 84 5.66 1.52 -14.91
C LYS A 84 4.16 1.80 -15.10
N ASP A 85 3.57 1.25 -16.17
CA ASP A 85 2.16 1.44 -16.48
C ASP A 85 1.24 0.91 -15.38
N TYR A 86 1.61 -0.23 -14.77
CA TYR A 86 0.87 -0.77 -13.64
C TYR A 86 0.88 0.17 -12.43
N LEU A 87 2.06 0.67 -12.05
CA LEU A 87 2.22 1.64 -10.96
C LEU A 87 1.45 2.94 -11.24
N CYS A 88 1.54 3.47 -12.45
CA CYS A 88 0.80 4.66 -12.88
C CYS A 88 -0.72 4.44 -12.84
N LYS A 89 -1.21 3.25 -13.22
CA LYS A 89 -2.64 2.89 -13.11
C LYS A 89 -3.11 2.85 -11.67
N LEU A 90 -2.31 2.33 -10.72
CA LEU A 90 -2.66 2.35 -9.31
C LEU A 90 -2.79 3.80 -8.81
N ASN A 91 -1.82 4.65 -9.14
CA ASN A 91 -1.84 6.05 -8.74
C ASN A 91 -3.02 6.83 -9.35
N SER A 92 -3.30 6.63 -10.63
CA SER A 92 -4.47 7.24 -11.30
C SER A 92 -5.79 6.83 -10.65
N ARG A 93 -5.96 5.54 -10.28
CA ARG A 93 -7.15 5.06 -9.58
C ARG A 93 -7.26 5.67 -8.18
N LEU A 94 -6.15 5.71 -7.44
CA LEU A 94 -6.11 6.23 -6.07
C LEU A 94 -6.56 7.69 -6.00
N PHE A 95 -6.26 8.48 -7.02
CA PHE A 95 -6.57 9.92 -7.05
C PHE A 95 -7.71 10.27 -8.00
N TYR A 96 -8.49 9.30 -8.48
CA TYR A 96 -9.61 9.56 -9.37
C TYR A 96 -10.62 10.55 -8.76
N CYS A 97 -11.02 11.56 -9.50
CA CYS A 97 -11.91 12.66 -9.10
C CYS A 97 -11.41 13.56 -7.95
N THR A 98 -10.20 13.36 -7.43
CA THR A 98 -9.61 14.18 -6.36
C THR A 98 -9.01 15.48 -6.90
N LYS A 99 -8.59 16.36 -5.97
CA LYS A 99 -7.83 17.56 -6.30
C LYS A 99 -6.50 17.29 -7.02
N TYR A 100 -5.85 16.14 -6.74
CA TYR A 100 -4.58 15.76 -7.38
C TYR A 100 -4.77 15.41 -8.85
N GLU A 101 -5.84 14.68 -9.20
CA GLU A 101 -6.17 14.45 -10.60
C GLU A 101 -6.49 15.76 -11.32
N LYS A 102 -7.33 16.62 -10.72
CA LYS A 102 -7.68 17.94 -11.28
C LYS A 102 -6.47 18.86 -11.48
N ALA A 103 -5.46 18.73 -10.63
CA ALA A 103 -4.20 19.46 -10.74
C ALA A 103 -3.21 18.83 -11.73
N GLY A 104 -3.53 17.67 -12.32
CA GLY A 104 -2.69 16.97 -13.28
C GLY A 104 -1.55 16.17 -12.66
N PHE A 105 -1.65 15.75 -11.39
CA PHE A 105 -0.59 15.02 -10.70
C PHE A 105 -0.88 13.51 -10.52
N ALA A 106 -1.98 13.00 -11.05
CA ALA A 106 -2.34 11.60 -10.93
C ALA A 106 -1.95 10.79 -12.18
N GLY A 107 -1.50 9.56 -11.98
CA GLY A 107 -1.26 8.60 -13.05
C GLY A 107 0.07 8.73 -13.80
N HIS A 108 0.98 9.56 -13.33
CA HIS A 108 2.34 9.69 -13.87
C HIS A 108 3.36 9.98 -12.76
N TYR A 109 4.63 9.78 -13.06
CA TYR A 109 5.70 10.08 -12.11
C TYR A 109 5.80 11.57 -11.84
N LYS A 110 6.33 11.92 -10.66
CA LYS A 110 6.49 13.31 -10.23
C LYS A 110 7.34 14.11 -11.20
N GLU A 111 6.92 15.33 -11.45
CA GLU A 111 7.64 16.33 -12.25
C GLU A 111 8.30 17.38 -11.36
N ILE A 112 7.82 17.50 -10.12
CA ILE A 112 8.32 18.46 -9.14
C ILE A 112 9.01 17.68 -8.02
N PRO A 113 10.24 18.10 -7.59
CA PRO A 113 10.89 17.49 -6.42
C PRO A 113 9.99 17.58 -5.19
N ASN A 114 9.85 16.45 -4.50
CA ASN A 114 9.09 16.36 -3.27
C ASN A 114 10.00 15.94 -2.09
N ARG A 115 9.47 15.96 -0.89
CA ARG A 115 10.15 15.54 0.32
C ARG A 115 9.16 14.94 1.31
N ILE A 116 9.63 14.01 2.12
CA ILE A 116 8.86 13.47 3.24
C ILE A 116 8.93 14.48 4.39
N ARG A 117 7.78 14.84 4.91
CA ARG A 117 7.69 15.78 6.03
C ARG A 117 8.36 15.22 7.27
N ASN A 118 9.22 16.03 7.91
CA ASN A 118 9.97 15.65 9.12
C ASN A 118 10.92 14.44 8.92
N SER A 119 11.41 14.20 7.73
CA SER A 119 12.42 13.19 7.44
C SER A 119 13.63 13.82 6.75
N SER A 120 14.81 13.23 6.97
CA SER A 120 16.06 13.59 6.32
C SER A 120 16.37 12.72 5.08
N VAL A 121 15.49 11.83 4.72
CA VAL A 121 15.64 10.94 3.56
C VAL A 121 15.74 11.76 2.28
N GLN A 122 16.76 11.48 1.50
CA GLN A 122 16.96 12.06 0.17
C GLN A 122 16.16 11.24 -0.85
N LEU A 123 15.11 11.84 -1.40
CA LEU A 123 14.29 11.19 -2.43
C LEU A 123 14.90 11.36 -3.82
N ALA A 124 14.63 10.43 -4.72
CA ALA A 124 15.08 10.56 -6.11
C ALA A 124 14.56 11.87 -6.74
N HIS A 125 15.41 12.54 -7.52
CA HIS A 125 14.97 13.70 -8.30
C HIS A 125 14.05 13.24 -9.45
N PRO A 126 13.12 14.07 -9.95
CA PRO A 126 12.19 13.66 -11.00
C PRO A 126 12.80 12.96 -12.22
N ASN A 127 13.94 13.44 -12.69
CA ASN A 127 14.69 12.83 -13.82
C ASN A 127 15.37 11.48 -13.49
N GLU A 128 15.44 11.11 -12.21
CA GLU A 128 16.03 9.86 -11.71
C GLU A 128 14.98 8.78 -11.45
N VAL A 129 13.70 9.18 -11.37
CA VAL A 129 12.60 8.28 -10.98
C VAL A 129 12.46 7.11 -11.96
N GLU A 130 12.36 7.40 -13.26
CA GLU A 130 12.12 6.36 -14.25
C GLU A 130 13.22 5.30 -14.28
N PRO A 131 14.52 5.65 -14.43
CA PRO A 131 15.57 4.64 -14.38
C PRO A 131 15.68 3.92 -13.04
N ALA A 132 15.36 4.57 -11.91
CA ALA A 132 15.38 3.94 -10.60
C ALA A 132 14.25 2.91 -10.43
N ILE A 133 13.06 3.20 -10.93
CA ILE A 133 11.93 2.25 -10.93
C ILE A 133 12.19 1.08 -11.89
N GLU A 134 12.77 1.33 -13.07
CA GLU A 134 13.16 0.25 -14.00
C GLU A 134 14.17 -0.71 -13.36
N ALA A 135 15.19 -0.17 -12.69
CA ALA A 135 16.16 -0.96 -11.95
C ALA A 135 15.49 -1.76 -10.81
N LEU A 136 14.61 -1.13 -10.02
CA LEU A 136 13.88 -1.79 -8.94
C LEU A 136 13.01 -2.95 -9.45
N ILE A 137 12.28 -2.76 -10.54
CA ILE A 137 11.45 -3.80 -11.17
C ILE A 137 12.33 -4.92 -11.72
N SER A 138 13.45 -4.60 -12.36
CA SER A 138 14.39 -5.60 -12.89
C SER A 138 14.96 -6.47 -11.79
N GLU A 139 15.38 -5.89 -10.67
CA GLU A 139 15.87 -6.62 -9.50
C GLU A 139 14.79 -7.51 -8.88
N TRP A 140 13.57 -6.97 -8.73
CA TRP A 140 12.43 -7.78 -8.28
C TRP A 140 12.19 -9.00 -9.18
N ASN A 141 12.22 -8.80 -10.51
CA ASN A 141 12.01 -9.89 -11.45
C ASN A 141 13.12 -10.96 -11.41
N ALA A 142 14.34 -10.57 -11.06
CA ALA A 142 15.50 -11.46 -10.91
C ALA A 142 15.63 -12.11 -9.52
N SER A 143 14.90 -11.61 -8.51
CA SER A 143 14.97 -12.09 -7.14
C SER A 143 14.26 -13.44 -6.96
N LYS A 144 14.48 -14.08 -5.81
CA LYS A 144 13.78 -15.30 -5.41
C LYS A 144 12.33 -15.05 -4.98
N LYS A 145 11.96 -13.78 -4.78
CA LYS A 145 10.66 -13.33 -4.28
C LYS A 145 10.34 -13.86 -2.88
N GLU A 146 11.35 -13.92 -2.03
CA GLU A 146 11.23 -14.22 -0.61
C GLU A 146 10.74 -12.98 0.16
N PHE A 147 10.37 -13.15 1.42
CA PHE A 147 9.90 -12.05 2.27
C PHE A 147 10.91 -10.89 2.37
N SER A 148 12.21 -11.18 2.44
CA SER A 148 13.26 -10.17 2.41
C SER A 148 13.27 -9.33 1.12
N ASP A 149 12.91 -9.93 -0.02
CA ASP A 149 12.83 -9.21 -1.29
C ASP A 149 11.63 -8.25 -1.32
N VAL A 150 10.50 -8.62 -0.69
CA VAL A 150 9.34 -7.74 -0.49
C VAL A 150 9.73 -6.54 0.36
N VAL A 151 10.41 -6.76 1.48
CA VAL A 151 10.91 -5.69 2.37
C VAL A 151 11.85 -4.75 1.60
N ASN A 152 12.83 -5.31 0.88
CA ASN A 152 13.79 -4.54 0.09
C ASN A 152 13.12 -3.72 -1.02
N PHE A 153 12.14 -4.32 -1.71
CA PHE A 153 11.36 -3.60 -2.72
C PHE A 153 10.65 -2.40 -2.11
N HIS A 154 9.99 -2.59 -0.97
CA HIS A 154 9.26 -1.52 -0.29
C HIS A 154 10.19 -0.38 0.16
N ILE A 155 11.33 -0.69 0.79
CA ILE A 155 12.33 0.31 1.19
C ILE A 155 12.75 1.17 0.01
N ARG A 156 13.09 0.54 -1.11
CA ARG A 156 13.59 1.24 -2.30
C ARG A 156 12.48 2.02 -3.00
N PHE A 157 11.27 1.45 -3.10
CA PHE A 157 10.12 2.16 -3.66
C PHE A 157 9.82 3.46 -2.90
N GLU A 158 9.80 3.39 -1.57
CA GLU A 158 9.60 4.56 -0.71
C GLU A 158 10.77 5.56 -0.79
N GLY A 159 12.01 5.10 -1.01
CA GLY A 159 13.16 5.97 -1.23
C GLY A 159 13.15 6.65 -2.60
N ILE A 160 12.68 5.99 -3.65
CA ILE A 160 12.48 6.59 -4.97
C ILE A 160 11.33 7.60 -4.92
N HIS A 161 10.26 7.25 -4.23
CA HIS A 161 9.07 8.10 -4.05
C HIS A 161 8.53 8.62 -5.39
N PRO A 162 8.10 7.71 -6.29
CA PRO A 162 7.95 8.03 -7.71
C PRO A 162 6.85 9.04 -8.04
N PHE A 163 5.82 9.16 -7.22
CA PHE A 163 4.67 10.01 -7.49
C PHE A 163 4.72 11.32 -6.70
N GLN A 164 3.94 12.31 -7.12
CA GLN A 164 3.82 13.58 -6.40
C GLN A 164 3.18 13.36 -5.01
N ASP A 165 2.25 12.40 -4.91
CA ASP A 165 1.60 11.94 -3.68
C ASP A 165 1.16 10.46 -3.81
N GLY A 166 0.76 9.85 -2.67
CA GLY A 166 0.23 8.48 -2.60
C GLY A 166 1.27 7.37 -2.61
N ASN A 167 2.56 7.70 -2.51
CA ASN A 167 3.64 6.70 -2.56
C ASN A 167 3.49 5.66 -1.45
N GLY A 168 3.26 6.05 -0.20
CA GLY A 168 3.07 5.13 0.92
C GLY A 168 1.92 4.15 0.69
N ARG A 169 0.76 4.63 0.21
CA ARG A 169 -0.38 3.77 -0.12
C ARG A 169 -0.04 2.80 -1.25
N ILE A 170 0.53 3.29 -2.35
CA ILE A 170 0.93 2.44 -3.49
C ILE A 170 1.98 1.41 -3.06
N GLY A 171 3.00 1.82 -2.29
CA GLY A 171 4.01 0.91 -1.75
C GLY A 171 3.39 -0.24 -0.95
N ARG A 172 2.45 0.05 -0.04
CA ARG A 172 1.74 -0.98 0.74
C ARG A 172 0.82 -1.85 -0.12
N PHE A 173 0.17 -1.31 -1.14
CA PHE A 173 -0.59 -2.10 -2.12
C PHE A 173 0.32 -3.06 -2.92
N ILE A 174 1.53 -2.64 -3.26
CA ILE A 174 2.50 -3.52 -3.92
C ILE A 174 2.97 -4.62 -2.96
N VAL A 175 3.23 -4.32 -1.69
CA VAL A 175 3.53 -5.33 -0.66
C VAL A 175 2.40 -6.36 -0.59
N LEU A 176 1.14 -5.94 -0.51
CA LEU A 176 -0.03 -6.83 -0.53
C LEU A 176 -0.01 -7.77 -1.75
N LYS A 177 0.17 -7.20 -2.95
CA LYS A 177 0.25 -7.96 -4.20
C LYS A 177 1.38 -8.99 -4.16
N GLN A 178 2.57 -8.57 -3.74
CA GLN A 178 3.76 -9.42 -3.68
C GLN A 178 3.57 -10.57 -2.68
N CYS A 179 2.98 -10.31 -1.51
CA CYS A 179 2.68 -11.34 -0.53
C CYS A 179 1.73 -12.41 -1.09
N ILE A 180 0.61 -12.00 -1.69
CA ILE A 180 -0.38 -12.94 -2.26
C ILE A 180 0.22 -13.77 -3.40
N GLU A 181 1.00 -13.15 -4.29
CA GLU A 181 1.55 -13.82 -5.47
C GLU A 181 2.69 -14.79 -5.18
N ASN A 182 3.34 -14.68 -4.01
CA ASN A 182 4.51 -15.48 -3.68
C ASN A 182 4.33 -16.32 -2.41
N ASP A 183 3.08 -16.56 -1.98
CA ASP A 183 2.72 -17.37 -0.81
C ASP A 183 3.42 -16.91 0.48
N ILE A 184 3.53 -15.59 0.65
CA ILE A 184 4.08 -14.92 1.82
C ILE A 184 2.91 -14.49 2.72
N ASP A 185 3.11 -14.53 4.05
CA ASP A 185 2.13 -14.01 5.00
C ASP A 185 1.81 -12.53 4.72
N LEU A 186 0.52 -12.16 4.77
CA LEU A 186 0.09 -10.80 4.48
C LEU A 186 0.69 -9.80 5.47
N VAL A 187 1.13 -8.66 4.97
CA VAL A 187 1.59 -7.54 5.78
C VAL A 187 0.60 -6.40 5.68
N PHE A 188 -0.12 -6.13 6.77
CA PHE A 188 -0.93 -4.93 6.93
C PHE A 188 -0.24 -4.03 7.95
N VAL A 189 0.41 -2.98 7.46
CA VAL A 189 1.16 -2.07 8.34
C VAL A 189 0.21 -1.40 9.30
N ASP A 190 0.30 -1.80 10.57
CA ASP A 190 -0.57 -1.29 11.63
C ASP A 190 -0.36 0.21 11.86
N SER A 191 -1.43 0.98 11.80
CA SER A 191 -1.38 2.44 11.99
C SER A 191 -0.98 2.86 13.41
N GLU A 192 -1.22 2.02 14.41
CA GLU A 192 -0.76 2.26 15.78
C GLU A 192 0.78 2.19 15.87
N ARG A 193 1.40 1.37 15.02
CA ARG A 193 2.84 1.23 14.85
C ARG A 193 3.44 2.22 13.85
N GLY A 194 2.65 3.17 13.35
CA GLY A 194 3.06 4.09 12.28
C GLY A 194 4.34 4.89 12.57
N HIS A 195 4.65 5.17 13.84
CA HIS A 195 5.90 5.83 14.22
C HIS A 195 7.10 4.89 14.06
N SER A 196 7.03 3.67 14.59
CA SER A 196 8.12 2.67 14.50
C SER A 196 8.34 2.23 13.04
N TYR A 197 7.27 2.03 12.29
CA TYR A 197 7.35 1.75 10.85
C TYR A 197 8.11 2.84 10.07
N ARG A 198 7.73 4.12 10.24
CA ARG A 198 8.43 5.22 9.56
C ARG A 198 9.88 5.35 10.01
N LYS A 199 10.16 5.13 11.29
CA LYS A 199 11.53 5.14 11.81
C LYS A 199 12.38 4.00 11.24
N ALA A 200 11.83 2.79 11.19
CA ALA A 200 12.50 1.63 10.60
C ALA A 200 12.79 1.84 9.10
N LEU A 201 11.83 2.42 8.38
CA LEU A 201 11.99 2.77 6.97
C LEU A 201 13.09 3.84 6.77
N GLU A 202 13.13 4.88 7.61
CA GLU A 202 14.16 5.91 7.58
C GLU A 202 15.57 5.34 7.85
N VAL A 203 15.70 4.46 8.86
CA VAL A 203 16.97 3.76 9.15
C VAL A 203 17.42 2.93 7.95
N ALA A 204 16.51 2.20 7.33
CA ALA A 204 16.84 1.40 6.15
C ALA A 204 17.30 2.27 4.97
N GLN A 205 16.67 3.41 4.75
CA GLN A 205 16.97 4.32 3.63
C GLN A 205 18.26 5.14 3.84
N ILE A 206 18.60 5.49 5.08
CA ILE A 206 19.76 6.34 5.39
C ILE A 206 20.99 5.50 5.74
N GLU A 207 20.81 4.46 6.57
CA GLU A 207 21.89 3.66 7.13
C GLU A 207 22.09 2.32 6.40
N GLY A 208 21.16 1.95 5.49
CA GLY A 208 21.20 0.67 4.79
C GLY A 208 20.89 -0.54 5.68
N GLN A 209 20.28 -0.33 6.86
CA GLN A 209 19.93 -1.39 7.81
C GLN A 209 18.47 -1.81 7.59
N ASN A 210 18.25 -2.89 6.86
CA ASN A 210 16.90 -3.34 6.50
C ASN A 210 16.21 -4.15 7.60
N GLU A 211 16.97 -4.69 8.56
CA GLU A 211 16.47 -5.53 9.64
C GLU A 211 15.35 -4.88 10.49
N PRO A 212 15.41 -3.59 10.88
CA PRO A 212 14.34 -2.96 11.63
C PRO A 212 12.99 -3.00 10.90
N LEU A 213 12.96 -2.75 9.59
CA LEU A 213 11.71 -2.84 8.81
C LEU A 213 11.25 -4.27 8.61
N TYR A 214 12.19 -5.21 8.43
CA TYR A 214 11.89 -6.63 8.36
C TYR A 214 11.16 -7.11 9.64
N LEU A 215 11.67 -6.75 10.81
CA LEU A 215 11.06 -7.08 12.11
C LEU A 215 9.72 -6.37 12.31
N GLU A 216 9.58 -5.12 11.85
CA GLU A 216 8.32 -4.39 11.91
C GLU A 216 7.23 -5.07 11.06
N PHE A 217 7.58 -5.56 9.88
CA PHE A 217 6.65 -6.29 9.02
C PHE A 217 6.27 -7.65 9.62
N LEU A 218 7.21 -8.37 10.25
CA LEU A 218 6.89 -9.61 10.98
C LEU A 218 5.89 -9.35 12.12
N ALA A 219 6.11 -8.31 12.91
CA ALA A 219 5.19 -7.95 13.99
C ALA A 219 3.78 -7.59 13.46
N CYS A 220 3.69 -6.99 12.27
CA CYS A 220 2.41 -6.73 11.61
C CYS A 220 1.72 -8.03 11.14
N GLN A 221 2.48 -9.01 10.65
CA GLN A 221 1.96 -10.33 10.29
C GLN A 221 1.39 -11.07 11.50
N GLU A 222 2.14 -11.11 12.62
CA GLU A 222 1.71 -11.73 13.88
C GLU A 222 0.41 -11.10 14.42
N LYS A 223 0.32 -9.76 14.37
CA LYS A 223 -0.89 -9.05 14.81
C LYS A 223 -2.10 -9.39 13.94
N LEU A 224 -1.91 -9.41 12.62
CA LEU A 224 -2.98 -9.75 11.67
C LEU A 224 -3.49 -11.19 11.91
N ASP A 225 -2.59 -12.14 12.14
CA ASP A 225 -2.95 -13.53 12.44
C ASP A 225 -3.82 -13.60 13.70
N ALA A 226 -3.40 -12.94 14.79
CA ALA A 226 -4.14 -12.93 16.05
C ALA A 226 -5.54 -12.29 15.91
N GLU A 227 -5.70 -11.25 15.11
CA GLU A 227 -6.99 -10.57 14.88
C GLU A 227 -7.99 -11.45 14.13
N PHE A 228 -7.52 -12.17 13.11
CA PHE A 228 -8.39 -13.03 12.30
C PHE A 228 -8.65 -14.40 12.93
N GLU A 229 -7.71 -14.97 13.71
CA GLU A 229 -7.93 -16.18 14.51
C GLU A 229 -8.98 -15.93 15.62
N ALA A 230 -8.95 -14.77 16.27
CA ALA A 230 -9.92 -14.42 17.30
C ALA A 230 -11.35 -14.20 16.75
N SER A 231 -11.49 -14.03 15.43
CA SER A 231 -12.76 -13.76 14.75
C SER A 231 -13.36 -14.98 14.06
N ALA A 232 -12.63 -16.11 14.03
CA ALA A 232 -13.02 -17.39 13.42
C ALA A 232 -13.72 -18.30 14.42
#